data_ca3e4f441820fa47c8b640d8c808443d
#
_entry.id   ca3e4f441820fa47c8b640d8c808443d
#
_cell.length_a   1.000
_cell.length_b   1.000
_cell.length_c   1.000
_cell.angle_alpha   90.00
_cell.angle_beta   90.00
_cell.angle_gamma   90.00
#
_symmetry.space_group_name_H-M   'P 1'
#
loop_
_entity.id
_entity.type
_entity.pdbx_description
1 polymer ?
#
loop_
_entity_poly.entity_id
_entity_poly.type
_entity_poly.pdbx_seq_one_letter_code
_entity_poly.pdbx_strand_id
1 'polypeptide(L)' 'MGHIMNKIKLTLINLKTLQIFDMYFDSEFERDKFRKKLKYSNKIKEVYRDSNKYCS' A
#
# COMPACT_ATOMS: atom_id res chain seq x y z
N MET A 1 -25.54 5.70 -8.83
CA MET A 1 -25.40 5.62 -8.19
C MET A 1 -24.48 5.99 -7.61
N GLY A 2 -24.11 6.51 -7.26
CA GLY A 2 -23.24 7.02 -6.69
C GLY A 2 -22.59 6.33 -5.76
N HIS A 3 -22.01 5.48 -5.98
CA HIS A 3 -21.40 4.82 -5.11
C HIS A 3 -20.19 5.28 -4.88
N ILE A 4 -19.74 5.74 -3.85
CA ILE A 4 -18.52 6.10 -3.53
C ILE A 4 -17.81 4.98 -3.12
N MET A 5 -16.90 4.53 -3.84
CA MET A 5 -16.19 3.46 -3.46
C MET A 5 -15.06 3.87 -2.71
N ASN A 6 -14.97 3.91 -1.52
CA ASN A 6 -13.86 4.30 -0.72
C ASN A 6 -12.85 3.23 -0.63
N LYS A 7 -12.14 3.00 -1.66
CA LYS A 7 -11.12 1.99 -1.63
C LYS A 7 -9.88 2.50 -0.95
N ILE A 8 -9.18 1.61 -0.29
CA ILE A 8 -7.99 1.98 0.45
C ILE A 8 -6.78 1.67 -0.40
N LYS A 9 -5.97 2.67 -0.66
CA LYS A 9 -4.82 2.52 -1.52
C LYS A 9 -3.59 2.15 -0.72
N LEU A 10 -2.81 1.23 -1.21
CA LEU A 10 -1.58 0.85 -0.57
C LEU A 10 -0.49 0.91 -1.63
N THR A 11 0.51 1.73 -1.42
CA THR A 11 1.58 1.90 -2.39
C THR A 11 2.72 0.96 -2.06
N LEU A 12 3.17 0.23 -3.04
CA LEU A 12 4.18 -0.78 -2.83
C LEU A 12 5.32 -0.63 -3.83
N ILE A 13 6.44 -1.24 -3.53
CA ILE A 13 7.55 -1.21 -4.45
C ILE A 13 8.05 -2.63 -4.65
N ASN A 14 8.32 -2.98 -5.89
CA ASN A 14 8.86 -4.27 -6.22
C ASN A 14 10.37 -4.12 -6.14
N LEU A 15 10.98 -4.76 -5.18
CA LEU A 15 12.42 -4.60 -4.96
C LEU A 15 13.28 -5.21 -6.06
N LYS A 16 12.71 -6.09 -6.86
CA LYS A 16 13.46 -6.70 -7.89
C LYS A 16 13.56 -5.78 -9.08
N THR A 17 12.49 -5.13 -9.45
CA THR A 17 12.47 -4.25 -10.60
C THR A 17 12.49 -2.79 -10.19
N LEU A 18 12.33 -2.52 -8.92
CA LEU A 18 12.28 -1.16 -8.38
C LEU A 18 11.10 -0.37 -8.96
N GLN A 19 10.04 -1.06 -9.28
CA GLN A 19 8.86 -0.39 -9.77
C GLN A 19 7.88 -0.17 -8.65
N ILE A 20 7.26 0.98 -8.63
CA ILE A 20 6.30 1.32 -7.60
C ILE A 20 4.91 1.17 -8.20
N PHE A 21 4.02 0.55 -7.46
CA PHE A 21 2.66 0.36 -7.93
C PHE A 21 1.69 0.46 -6.76
N ASP A 22 0.43 0.71 -7.07
CA ASP A 22 -0.58 0.85 -6.04
C ASP A 22 -1.54 -0.31 -6.08
N MET A 23 -2.01 -0.74 -4.94
CA MET A 23 -3.05 -1.72 -4.86
C MET A 23 -4.20 -1.13 -4.09
N TYR A 24 -5.42 -1.54 -4.41
CA TYR A 24 -6.58 -1.01 -3.74
C TYR A 24 -7.33 -2.14 -3.03
N PHE A 25 -7.80 -1.86 -1.84
CA PHE A 25 -8.50 -2.84 -1.04
C PHE A 25 -9.88 -2.32 -0.65
N ASP A 26 -10.82 -3.22 -0.48
CA ASP A 26 -12.16 -2.83 -0.15
C ASP A 26 -12.32 -2.44 1.30
N SER A 27 -11.48 -2.90 2.17
CA SER A 27 -11.59 -2.55 3.57
C SER A 27 -10.23 -2.58 4.23
N GLU A 28 -10.15 -1.98 5.40
CA GLU A 28 -8.91 -1.95 6.12
C GLU A 28 -8.49 -3.34 6.55
N PHE A 29 -9.48 -4.19 6.78
CA PHE A 29 -9.19 -5.54 7.19
C PHE A 29 -8.42 -6.26 6.08
N GLU A 30 -8.83 -6.07 4.83
CA GLU A 30 -8.16 -6.69 3.71
C GLU A 30 -6.75 -6.10 3.56
N ARG A 31 -6.63 -4.80 3.73
CA ARG A 31 -5.34 -4.16 3.62
C ARG A 31 -4.40 -4.68 4.71
N ASP A 32 -4.89 -4.81 5.92
CA ASP A 32 -4.06 -5.27 7.01
C ASP A 32 -3.61 -6.70 6.82
N LYS A 33 -4.48 -7.53 6.26
CA LYS A 33 -4.11 -8.91 5.99
C LYS A 33 -2.96 -8.93 4.99
N PHE A 34 -3.03 -8.09 4.00
CA PHE A 34 -1.99 -8.05 2.99
C PHE A 34 -0.70 -7.52 3.59
N ARG A 35 -0.80 -6.53 4.47
CA ARG A 35 0.38 -5.98 5.08
C ARG A 35 1.11 -7.01 5.91
N LYS A 36 0.39 -7.89 6.55
CA LYS A 36 1.02 -8.93 7.34
C LYS A 36 1.84 -9.85 6.45
N LYS A 37 1.34 -10.08 5.25
CA LYS A 37 2.08 -10.91 4.33
C LYS A 37 3.33 -10.19 3.86
N LEU A 38 3.26 -8.89 3.73
CA LEU A 38 4.40 -8.13 3.29
C LEU A 38 5.56 -8.22 4.25
N LYS A 39 5.26 -8.36 5.53
CA LYS A 39 6.31 -8.45 6.48
C LYS A 39 7.22 -9.60 6.20
N TYR A 40 6.72 -10.67 5.64
CA TYR A 40 7.49 -11.84 5.38
C TYR A 40 7.97 -11.90 3.93
N SER A 41 7.70 -10.88 3.15
CA SER A 41 8.08 -10.89 1.76
C SER A 41 9.40 -10.20 1.58
N ASN A 42 10.28 -10.75 0.78
CA ASN A 42 11.54 -10.10 0.50
C ASN A 42 11.52 -9.43 -0.84
N LYS A 43 10.44 -9.51 -1.56
CA LYS A 43 10.38 -8.94 -2.89
C LYS A 43 9.57 -7.70 -3.01
N ILE A 44 8.65 -7.50 -2.10
CA ILE A 44 7.77 -6.34 -2.18
C ILE A 44 7.70 -5.68 -0.82
N LYS A 45 7.77 -4.39 -0.78
CA LYS A 45 7.69 -3.65 0.46
C LYS A 45 6.73 -2.50 0.32
N GLU A 46 6.23 -2.02 1.42
CA GLU A 46 5.29 -0.91 1.42
C GLU A 46 6.08 0.39 1.38
N VAL A 47 5.61 1.32 0.58
CA VAL A 47 6.24 2.60 0.46
C VAL A 47 5.40 3.65 1.15
N TYR A 48 5.99 4.37 2.10
CA TYR A 48 5.25 5.40 2.78
C TYR A 48 5.57 6.70 2.10
N ARG A 49 4.58 7.41 1.62
CA ARG A 49 4.81 8.65 1.03
C ARG A 49 4.36 9.69 1.90
N ASP A 50 5.03 10.10 2.86
CA ASP A 50 4.62 11.04 3.73
C ASP A 50 5.08 12.26 3.39
N SER A 51 4.47 13.01 2.69
CA SER A 51 5.00 14.21 2.26
C SER A 51 5.02 15.21 3.29
N ASN A 52 4.32 15.17 4.27
CA ASN A 52 4.39 16.20 5.15
C ASN A 52 5.09 15.96 6.30
N LYS A 53 5.81 15.31 6.41
CA LYS A 53 6.43 15.08 7.51
C LYS A 53 7.45 15.74 7.70
N TYR A 54 7.86 16.16 7.61
CA TYR A 54 8.78 16.60 7.64
C TYR A 54 9.06 17.42 7.96
N CYS A 55 9.07 17.70 8.15
CA CYS A 55 9.35 18.39 8.39
C CYS A 55 9.78 18.60 8.89
N SER A 56 10.02 18.52 9.27
CA SER A 56 10.38 18.71 9.70
C SER A 56 10.64 18.95 9.93
#